data_ff0e9f4905f2730bb46c640a8d416a84
#
_entry.id   ff0e9f4905f2730bb46c640a8d416a84
#
_cell.length_a   1.000
_cell.length_b   1.000
_cell.length_c   1.000
_cell.angle_alpha   90.00
_cell.angle_beta   90.00
_cell.angle_gamma   90.00
#
_symmetry.space_group_name_H-M   'P 1'
#
loop_
_entity.id
_entity.type
_entity.pdbx_description
1 polymer ?
#
loop_
_entity_poly.entity_id
_entity_poly.type
_entity_poly.pdbx_seq_one_letter_code
_entity_poly.pdbx_strand_id
1 'polypeptide(L)'
;MKKSLVALAVLSAAAVAQAAPQQNTFYAGAKVGWATFHEGVRQFNDKYSNDARYNQDTTNLGINRNSVAYGVFGGYQILNQNNFGLATELGYDYYGRVRGNDGEFRAMKHSAHGLNLALKPSYEVLPNLDVYGKVGVAVVRNDYKEYDKEEPTEKTHKLKASTILGAGVEYAILPELAARVEYQYLNKAGNLNKALVRSGTQDVDFQYAPDIHSVTAGLSYRFGQGAVAPVVEPEVVTKNFAFSSDVLFDFGKSSLKPAAATALDAANTEIANLGLATPAIQVNGYTDRIGKEASNLKLSQRRAETVANYLVSKGQNPANVTAVGYGEANPVTGATCDAVKGRKALIACLAPDRRVEVQVQGAKNVAM
;
A
#
# COMPACT_ATOMS: atom_id res chain seq x y z
N MET A 1 -18.87 -12.71 -35.91
CA MET A 1 -18.74 -11.82 -34.75
C MET A 1 -17.43 -12.13 -34.04
N LYS A 2 -16.39 -11.32 -34.27
CA LYS A 2 -15.05 -11.53 -33.73
C LYS A 2 -15.00 -10.83 -32.36
N LYS A 3 -14.80 -11.60 -31.28
CA LYS A 3 -14.59 -11.08 -29.93
C LYS A 3 -13.13 -10.65 -29.81
N SER A 4 -12.88 -9.35 -29.80
CA SER A 4 -11.56 -8.80 -29.51
C SER A 4 -11.37 -8.79 -27.99
N LEU A 5 -10.56 -9.73 -27.50
CA LEU A 5 -9.99 -9.68 -26.16
C LEU A 5 -8.91 -8.60 -26.17
N VAL A 6 -9.17 -7.49 -25.51
CA VAL A 6 -8.15 -6.51 -25.13
C VAL A 6 -7.42 -7.09 -23.93
N ALA A 7 -6.27 -7.70 -24.16
CA ALA A 7 -5.36 -8.05 -23.10
C ALA A 7 -4.69 -6.77 -22.59
N LEU A 8 -5.07 -6.32 -21.40
CA LEU A 8 -4.37 -5.27 -20.68
C LEU A 8 -3.06 -5.87 -20.18
N ALA A 9 -1.96 -5.62 -20.89
CA ALA A 9 -0.62 -5.93 -20.40
C ALA A 9 -0.31 -4.97 -19.25
N VAL A 10 -0.43 -5.45 -18.02
CA VAL A 10 0.09 -4.77 -16.84
C VAL A 10 1.61 -4.93 -16.86
N LEU A 11 2.30 -3.92 -17.34
CA LEU A 11 3.73 -3.77 -17.15
C LEU A 11 3.98 -3.60 -15.64
N SER A 12 4.52 -4.63 -15.01
CA SER A 12 4.99 -4.61 -13.63
C SER A 12 6.26 -3.76 -13.52
N ALA A 13 6.11 -2.45 -13.45
CA ALA A 13 7.09 -1.64 -12.76
C ALA A 13 6.75 -1.78 -11.26
N ALA A 14 7.57 -2.50 -10.51
CA ALA A 14 7.43 -2.65 -9.08
C ALA A 14 7.85 -1.36 -8.37
N ALA A 15 7.11 -0.28 -8.59
CA ALA A 15 7.00 0.79 -7.63
C ALA A 15 6.00 0.29 -6.59
N VAL A 16 6.41 0.14 -5.35
CA VAL A 16 5.49 -0.15 -4.23
C VAL A 16 4.56 1.06 -4.14
N ALA A 17 3.41 0.97 -4.81
CA ALA A 17 2.39 2.00 -4.69
C ALA A 17 1.84 1.89 -3.27
N GLN A 18 1.81 3.00 -2.56
CA GLN A 18 1.22 3.10 -1.24
C GLN A 18 -0.29 3.25 -1.41
N ALA A 19 -1.11 2.54 -0.61
CA ALA A 19 -2.56 2.56 -0.76
C ALA A 19 -3.15 3.95 -0.53
N ALA A 20 -2.69 4.70 0.47
CA ALA A 20 -3.05 6.10 0.68
C ALA A 20 -2.11 7.05 -0.07
N PRO A 21 -2.56 8.30 -0.44
CA PRO A 21 -1.69 9.33 -0.94
C PRO A 21 -0.54 9.65 0.02
N GLN A 22 0.58 10.13 -0.50
CA GLN A 22 1.67 10.60 0.35
C GLN A 22 1.22 11.75 1.26
N GLN A 23 1.80 11.84 2.44
CA GLN A 23 1.52 12.91 3.37
C GLN A 23 1.83 14.28 2.74
N ASN A 24 1.03 15.29 3.07
CA ASN A 24 1.12 16.65 2.54
C ASN A 24 0.91 16.77 1.03
N THR A 25 0.11 15.87 0.44
CA THR A 25 -0.23 15.93 -0.98
C THR A 25 -1.73 16.09 -1.19
N PHE A 26 -2.09 16.61 -2.36
CA PHE A 26 -3.47 16.74 -2.80
C PHE A 26 -3.89 15.57 -3.69
N TYR A 27 -5.18 15.31 -3.71
CA TYR A 27 -5.79 14.45 -4.70
C TYR A 27 -7.15 15.01 -5.13
N ALA A 28 -7.59 14.66 -6.32
CA ALA A 28 -8.92 15.02 -6.82
C ALA A 28 -9.50 13.88 -7.64
N GLY A 29 -10.83 13.80 -7.68
CA GLY A 29 -11.48 12.72 -8.40
C GLY A 29 -12.93 12.96 -8.68
N ALA A 30 -13.53 11.95 -9.33
CA ALA A 30 -14.96 11.92 -9.61
C ALA A 30 -15.53 10.54 -9.24
N LYS A 31 -16.81 10.53 -8.93
CA LYS A 31 -17.55 9.32 -8.55
C LYS A 31 -18.94 9.29 -9.18
N VAL A 32 -19.43 8.08 -9.43
CA VAL A 32 -20.77 7.83 -9.95
C VAL A 32 -21.33 6.54 -9.35
N GLY A 33 -22.62 6.48 -9.15
CA GLY A 33 -23.27 5.31 -8.59
C GLY A 33 -24.76 5.46 -8.42
N TRP A 34 -25.29 4.83 -7.42
CA TRP A 34 -26.70 4.74 -7.10
C TRP A 34 -27.00 5.35 -5.76
N ALA A 35 -28.12 6.05 -5.67
CA ALA A 35 -28.69 6.55 -4.43
C ALA A 35 -30.14 6.09 -4.26
N THR A 36 -30.53 5.94 -3.01
CA THR A 36 -31.92 5.64 -2.61
C THR A 36 -32.33 6.51 -1.44
N PHE A 37 -33.56 7.00 -1.49
CA PHE A 37 -34.15 7.85 -0.48
C PHE A 37 -34.99 7.01 0.47
N HIS A 38 -34.74 7.16 1.77
CA HIS A 38 -35.45 6.47 2.84
C HIS A 38 -36.13 7.48 3.74
N GLU A 39 -37.06 7.01 4.55
CA GLU A 39 -37.87 7.78 5.50
C GLU A 39 -38.65 8.98 4.93
N GLY A 40 -39.87 9.19 5.46
CA GLY A 40 -40.74 10.29 5.02
C GLY A 40 -41.31 10.16 3.62
N VAL A 41 -40.82 9.23 2.79
CA VAL A 41 -41.26 9.08 1.39
C VAL A 41 -42.73 8.64 1.30
N ARG A 42 -43.25 7.93 2.29
CA ARG A 42 -44.70 7.58 2.39
C ARG A 42 -45.56 8.80 2.57
N GLN A 43 -45.06 9.85 3.23
CA GLN A 43 -45.82 11.07 3.46
C GLN A 43 -46.07 11.89 2.17
N PHE A 44 -45.34 11.63 1.09
CA PHE A 44 -45.64 12.13 -0.23
C PHE A 44 -47.01 11.62 -0.75
N ASN A 45 -47.39 10.42 -0.35
CA ASN A 45 -48.66 9.80 -0.75
C ASN A 45 -49.82 10.24 0.17
N ASP A 46 -49.54 10.39 1.48
CA ASP A 46 -50.60 10.64 2.46
C ASP A 46 -51.24 12.03 2.32
N LYS A 47 -50.49 13.02 1.81
CA LYS A 47 -51.02 14.36 1.55
C LYS A 47 -52.18 14.37 0.55
N TYR A 48 -52.15 13.47 -0.42
CA TYR A 48 -53.14 13.42 -1.49
C TYR A 48 -54.18 12.33 -1.27
N SER A 49 -53.95 11.35 -0.41
CA SER A 49 -54.88 10.27 -0.09
C SER A 49 -56.06 10.74 0.75
N ASN A 50 -55.93 11.85 1.49
CA ASN A 50 -56.99 12.40 2.36
C ASN A 50 -57.84 13.48 1.69
N ASP A 51 -57.56 13.87 0.45
CA ASP A 51 -58.44 14.78 -0.31
C ASP A 51 -59.61 13.98 -0.90
N ALA A 52 -60.84 14.26 -0.45
CA ALA A 52 -62.04 13.56 -0.87
C ALA A 52 -62.28 13.55 -2.40
N ARG A 53 -61.57 14.41 -3.14
CA ARG A 53 -61.57 14.45 -4.60
C ARG A 53 -60.74 13.36 -5.26
N TYR A 54 -59.88 12.69 -4.49
CA TYR A 54 -58.95 11.69 -4.99
C TYR A 54 -59.16 10.29 -4.41
N ASN A 55 -60.29 10.06 -3.73
CA ASN A 55 -60.57 8.83 -2.99
C ASN A 55 -61.07 7.65 -3.87
N GLN A 56 -60.82 7.70 -5.18
CA GLN A 56 -61.09 6.59 -6.08
C GLN A 56 -59.81 6.14 -6.75
N ASP A 57 -59.29 4.99 -6.33
CA ASP A 57 -58.16 4.27 -6.89
C ASP A 57 -56.73 4.66 -6.43
N THR A 58 -56.46 4.53 -5.15
CA THR A 58 -55.12 4.76 -4.57
C THR A 58 -54.14 3.57 -4.75
N THR A 59 -54.44 2.61 -5.60
CA THR A 59 -53.65 1.38 -5.73
C THR A 59 -52.37 1.45 -6.58
N ASN A 60 -52.13 2.56 -7.29
CA ASN A 60 -50.99 2.68 -8.23
C ASN A 60 -50.06 3.87 -7.99
N LEU A 61 -49.91 4.34 -6.77
CA LEU A 61 -48.96 5.39 -6.45
C LEU A 61 -47.50 4.86 -6.54
N GLY A 62 -46.87 5.08 -7.69
CA GLY A 62 -45.50 4.70 -7.92
C GLY A 62 -44.51 5.72 -7.34
N ILE A 63 -43.80 5.34 -6.29
CA ILE A 63 -42.67 6.14 -5.80
C ILE A 63 -41.35 5.53 -6.31
N ASN A 64 -40.63 6.26 -7.16
CA ASN A 64 -39.31 5.90 -7.55
C ASN A 64 -38.29 6.53 -6.59
N ARG A 65 -37.77 5.71 -5.67
CA ARG A 65 -36.80 6.10 -4.64
C ARG A 65 -35.35 6.05 -5.11
N ASN A 66 -35.10 5.37 -6.21
CA ASN A 66 -33.77 5.09 -6.71
C ASN A 66 -33.36 6.08 -7.79
N SER A 67 -32.14 6.53 -7.73
CA SER A 67 -31.58 7.47 -8.68
C SER A 67 -30.09 7.27 -8.88
N VAL A 68 -29.57 7.81 -9.97
CA VAL A 68 -28.13 7.96 -10.14
C VAL A 68 -27.62 9.03 -9.17
N ALA A 69 -26.49 8.77 -8.52
CA ALA A 69 -25.71 9.73 -7.75
C ALA A 69 -24.35 9.91 -8.42
N TYR A 70 -23.83 11.12 -8.38
CA TYR A 70 -22.50 11.42 -8.91
C TYR A 70 -21.92 12.65 -8.22
N GLY A 71 -20.59 12.80 -8.29
CA GLY A 71 -19.93 13.94 -7.69
C GLY A 71 -18.47 14.05 -8.06
N VAL A 72 -17.90 15.17 -7.65
CA VAL A 72 -16.46 15.44 -7.72
C VAL A 72 -15.95 15.74 -6.31
N PHE A 73 -14.70 15.43 -6.07
CA PHE A 73 -14.08 15.65 -4.76
C PHE A 73 -12.62 16.03 -4.92
N GLY A 74 -12.11 16.75 -3.94
CA GLY A 74 -10.68 17.02 -3.76
C GLY A 74 -10.33 16.83 -2.31
N GLY A 75 -9.16 16.29 -2.04
CA GLY A 75 -8.69 16.01 -0.70
C GLY A 75 -7.24 16.39 -0.48
N TYR A 76 -6.89 16.54 0.79
CA TYR A 76 -5.54 16.79 1.25
C TYR A 76 -5.16 15.73 2.28
N GLN A 77 -4.07 15.00 2.04
CA GLN A 77 -3.56 13.98 2.94
C GLN A 77 -2.75 14.64 4.07
N ILE A 78 -3.33 14.66 5.27
CA ILE A 78 -2.73 15.30 6.44
C ILE A 78 -1.66 14.41 7.06
N LEU A 79 -1.95 13.12 7.15
CA LEU A 79 -1.10 12.10 7.76
C LEU A 79 -1.10 10.82 6.94
N ASN A 80 0.07 10.20 6.78
CA ASN A 80 0.21 8.84 6.27
C ASN A 80 1.43 8.19 6.92
N GLN A 81 1.22 7.43 8.00
CA GLN A 81 2.27 6.78 8.78
C GLN A 81 1.79 5.44 9.32
N ASN A 82 2.66 4.43 9.30
CA ASN A 82 2.39 3.11 9.87
C ASN A 82 1.06 2.50 9.42
N ASN A 83 0.79 2.53 8.12
CA ASN A 83 -0.44 2.05 7.49
C ASN A 83 -1.71 2.88 7.85
N PHE A 84 -1.59 3.91 8.68
CA PHE A 84 -2.69 4.79 9.04
C PHE A 84 -2.62 6.10 8.24
N GLY A 85 -3.74 6.43 7.59
CA GLY A 85 -3.92 7.67 6.84
C GLY A 85 -5.00 8.55 7.46
N LEU A 86 -4.86 9.86 7.32
CA LEU A 86 -5.89 10.84 7.63
C LEU A 86 -5.91 11.91 6.55
N ALA A 87 -7.06 12.10 5.91
CA ALA A 87 -7.26 13.15 4.93
C ALA A 87 -8.45 14.03 5.29
N THR A 88 -8.47 15.24 4.76
CA THR A 88 -9.69 16.05 4.65
C THR A 88 -10.14 16.05 3.21
N GLU A 89 -11.46 15.99 2.97
CA GLU A 89 -12.05 15.90 1.65
C GLU A 89 -13.20 16.91 1.49
N LEU A 90 -13.10 17.75 0.48
CA LEU A 90 -14.16 18.66 0.05
C LEU A 90 -14.78 18.06 -1.23
N GLY A 91 -16.11 17.98 -1.28
CA GLY A 91 -16.82 17.46 -2.44
C GLY A 91 -18.03 18.27 -2.82
N TYR A 92 -18.47 18.08 -4.05
CA TYR A 92 -19.78 18.49 -4.53
C TYR A 92 -20.50 17.28 -5.12
N ASP A 93 -21.59 16.90 -4.48
CA ASP A 93 -22.35 15.71 -4.83
C ASP A 93 -23.76 16.07 -5.31
N TYR A 94 -24.18 15.41 -6.38
CA TYR A 94 -25.57 15.20 -6.69
C TYR A 94 -26.02 13.90 -6.03
N TYR A 95 -26.84 14.02 -4.98
CA TYR A 95 -27.25 12.88 -4.15
C TYR A 95 -28.42 12.09 -4.74
N GLY A 96 -28.93 12.55 -5.88
CA GLY A 96 -30.01 11.86 -6.57
C GLY A 96 -31.35 12.60 -6.55
N ARG A 97 -32.37 11.89 -6.96
CA ARG A 97 -33.76 12.40 -6.99
C ARG A 97 -34.74 11.29 -6.65
N VAL A 98 -35.84 11.70 -6.04
CA VAL A 98 -37.04 10.90 -5.87
C VAL A 98 -38.19 11.50 -6.68
N ARG A 99 -39.04 10.64 -7.23
CA ARG A 99 -40.29 11.02 -7.89
C ARG A 99 -41.43 10.25 -7.26
N GLY A 100 -42.50 10.97 -6.92
CA GLY A 100 -43.80 10.40 -6.61
C GLY A 100 -44.79 10.76 -7.72
N ASN A 101 -45.67 9.83 -8.09
CA ASN A 101 -46.72 10.02 -9.06
C ASN A 101 -48.04 9.57 -8.41
N ASP A 102 -49.09 10.41 -8.52
CA ASP A 102 -50.43 10.13 -7.97
C ASP A 102 -51.35 9.38 -8.95
N GLY A 103 -50.77 8.81 -10.01
CA GLY A 103 -51.48 7.98 -10.98
C GLY A 103 -51.94 8.72 -12.24
N GLU A 104 -52.48 9.91 -12.19
CA GLU A 104 -53.02 10.59 -13.39
C GLU A 104 -52.60 12.04 -13.60
N PHE A 105 -52.42 12.84 -12.55
CA PHE A 105 -52.37 14.30 -12.76
C PHE A 105 -51.27 15.06 -12.02
N ARG A 106 -50.68 14.54 -10.95
CA ARG A 106 -49.67 15.27 -10.17
C ARG A 106 -48.44 14.43 -9.89
N ALA A 107 -47.31 15.00 -10.14
CA ALA A 107 -46.03 14.40 -9.82
C ALA A 107 -45.22 15.34 -8.93
N MET A 108 -44.65 14.82 -7.86
CA MET A 108 -43.67 15.54 -7.07
C MET A 108 -42.25 15.00 -7.37
N LYS A 109 -41.33 15.94 -7.49
CA LYS A 109 -39.92 15.65 -7.69
C LYS A 109 -39.11 16.37 -6.62
N HIS A 110 -38.29 15.61 -5.90
CA HIS A 110 -37.27 16.14 -5.01
C HIS A 110 -35.91 15.73 -5.51
N SER A 111 -35.00 16.68 -5.68
CA SER A 111 -33.60 16.43 -5.99
C SER A 111 -32.71 17.13 -4.98
N ALA A 112 -31.62 16.45 -4.59
CA ALA A 112 -30.68 16.90 -3.58
C ALA A 112 -29.25 16.95 -4.15
N HIS A 113 -28.59 18.08 -3.95
CA HIS A 113 -27.18 18.26 -4.33
C HIS A 113 -26.51 19.30 -3.41
N GLY A 114 -25.19 19.25 -3.26
CA GLY A 114 -24.54 20.22 -2.39
C GLY A 114 -23.07 19.97 -2.15
N LEU A 115 -22.48 20.90 -1.41
CA LEU A 115 -21.11 20.83 -0.95
C LEU A 115 -21.02 19.97 0.31
N ASN A 116 -19.96 19.23 0.45
CA ASN A 116 -19.64 18.48 1.66
C ASN A 116 -18.17 18.65 2.06
N LEU A 117 -17.92 18.63 3.36
CA LEU A 117 -16.58 18.63 3.95
C LEU A 117 -16.51 17.49 4.96
N ALA A 118 -15.52 16.63 4.83
CA ALA A 118 -15.37 15.44 5.65
C ALA A 118 -13.92 15.15 6.02
N LEU A 119 -13.74 14.46 7.14
CA LEU A 119 -12.51 13.76 7.51
C LEU A 119 -12.59 12.33 6.97
N LYS A 120 -11.47 11.83 6.46
CA LYS A 120 -11.31 10.50 5.89
C LYS A 120 -10.13 9.79 6.57
N PRO A 121 -10.32 9.17 7.76
CA PRO A 121 -9.36 8.23 8.29
C PRO A 121 -9.32 6.96 7.44
N SER A 122 -8.12 6.43 7.20
CA SER A 122 -7.90 5.21 6.42
C SER A 122 -6.87 4.30 7.08
N TYR A 123 -6.90 3.03 6.71
CA TYR A 123 -5.94 2.03 7.13
C TYR A 123 -5.61 1.09 5.97
N GLU A 124 -4.32 0.92 5.68
CA GLU A 124 -3.84 0.00 4.66
C GLU A 124 -3.91 -1.44 5.18
N VAL A 125 -4.86 -2.22 4.68
CA VAL A 125 -5.11 -3.62 5.09
C VAL A 125 -4.32 -4.61 4.26
N LEU A 126 -4.01 -4.27 3.03
CA LEU A 126 -3.16 -5.03 2.10
C LEU A 126 -2.33 -4.02 1.28
N PRO A 127 -1.20 -4.42 0.71
CA PRO A 127 -0.47 -3.56 -0.22
C PRO A 127 -1.40 -2.96 -1.28
N ASN A 128 -1.39 -1.65 -1.41
CA ASN A 128 -2.22 -0.87 -2.33
C ASN A 128 -3.72 -0.81 -2.00
N LEU A 129 -4.20 -1.42 -0.90
CA LEU A 129 -5.61 -1.45 -0.55
C LEU A 129 -5.87 -0.82 0.82
N ASP A 130 -6.54 0.33 0.81
CA ASP A 130 -7.04 1.00 2.01
C ASP A 130 -8.50 0.67 2.26
N VAL A 131 -8.85 0.49 3.53
CA VAL A 131 -10.21 0.69 4.03
C VAL A 131 -10.29 2.06 4.69
N TYR A 132 -11.38 2.78 4.52
CA TYR A 132 -11.54 4.10 5.12
C TYR A 132 -12.94 4.34 5.65
N GLY A 133 -13.00 5.19 6.68
CA GLY A 133 -14.21 5.82 7.13
C GLY A 133 -14.31 7.26 6.60
N LYS A 134 -15.52 7.83 6.65
CA LYS A 134 -15.78 9.22 6.31
C LYS A 134 -16.79 9.81 7.28
N VAL A 135 -16.49 10.95 7.85
CA VAL A 135 -17.38 11.67 8.76
C VAL A 135 -17.31 13.17 8.45
N GLY A 136 -18.47 13.80 8.29
CA GLY A 136 -18.48 15.20 7.90
C GLY A 136 -19.85 15.83 7.88
N VAL A 137 -19.92 17.00 7.24
CA VAL A 137 -21.12 17.79 7.07
C VAL A 137 -21.32 18.15 5.62
N ALA A 138 -22.59 18.23 5.20
CA ALA A 138 -22.97 18.71 3.88
C ALA A 138 -23.95 19.88 3.99
N VAL A 139 -23.77 20.86 3.12
CA VAL A 139 -24.76 21.90 2.87
C VAL A 139 -25.50 21.52 1.61
N VAL A 140 -26.71 20.98 1.78
CA VAL A 140 -27.50 20.37 0.72
C VAL A 140 -28.58 21.34 0.26
N ARG A 141 -28.59 21.60 -1.03
CA ARG A 141 -29.71 22.26 -1.69
C ARG A 141 -30.72 21.19 -2.10
N ASN A 142 -31.95 21.37 -1.63
CA ASN A 142 -33.09 20.54 -1.92
C ASN A 142 -34.03 21.30 -2.83
N ASP A 143 -34.20 20.81 -4.05
CA ASP A 143 -35.10 21.39 -5.05
C ASP A 143 -36.35 20.51 -5.12
N TYR A 144 -37.49 21.11 -4.80
CA TYR A 144 -38.82 20.49 -4.88
C TYR A 144 -39.58 21.07 -6.07
N LYS A 145 -40.21 20.23 -6.88
CA LYS A 145 -41.04 20.61 -8.01
C LYS A 145 -42.34 19.83 -7.97
N GLU A 146 -43.44 20.53 -8.08
CA GLU A 146 -44.75 19.95 -8.29
C GLU A 146 -45.14 20.11 -9.76
N TYR A 147 -45.74 19.11 -10.35
CA TYR A 147 -46.19 19.09 -11.73
C TYR A 147 -47.69 18.78 -11.74
N ASP A 148 -48.45 19.52 -12.55
CA ASP A 148 -49.83 19.20 -12.93
C ASP A 148 -49.87 19.00 -14.45
N LYS A 149 -50.30 17.82 -14.91
CA LYS A 149 -50.33 17.45 -16.34
C LYS A 149 -49.02 17.76 -17.09
N GLU A 150 -47.89 17.39 -16.51
CA GLU A 150 -46.53 17.62 -17.03
C GLU A 150 -46.03 19.08 -16.99
N GLU A 151 -46.84 20.05 -16.61
CA GLU A 151 -46.39 21.41 -16.40
C GLU A 151 -45.97 21.67 -14.93
N PRO A 152 -44.83 22.35 -14.68
CA PRO A 152 -44.43 22.68 -13.32
C PRO A 152 -45.30 23.77 -12.74
N THR A 153 -46.15 23.44 -11.76
CA THR A 153 -47.04 24.38 -11.07
C THR A 153 -46.34 25.13 -9.94
N GLU A 154 -45.46 24.47 -9.21
CA GLU A 154 -44.75 25.10 -8.11
C GLU A 154 -43.29 24.62 -8.04
N LYS A 155 -42.37 25.57 -7.79
CA LYS A 155 -40.94 25.29 -7.60
C LYS A 155 -40.45 25.96 -6.33
N THR A 156 -39.98 25.18 -5.39
CA THR A 156 -39.38 25.70 -4.18
C THR A 156 -38.03 25.02 -3.89
N HIS A 157 -37.17 25.73 -3.19
CA HIS A 157 -35.86 25.17 -2.80
C HIS A 157 -35.47 25.55 -1.38
N LYS A 158 -34.67 24.73 -0.75
CA LYS A 158 -34.14 25.00 0.58
C LYS A 158 -32.76 24.43 0.76
N LEU A 159 -31.88 25.20 1.41
CA LEU A 159 -30.62 24.75 1.91
C LEU A 159 -30.78 24.12 3.28
N LYS A 160 -30.11 23.01 3.52
CA LYS A 160 -30.04 22.33 4.81
C LYS A 160 -28.65 21.77 5.09
N ALA A 161 -28.17 21.98 6.32
CA ALA A 161 -27.00 21.27 6.80
C ALA A 161 -27.41 19.86 7.25
N SER A 162 -26.65 18.87 6.82
CA SER A 162 -26.87 17.44 7.07
C SER A 162 -25.56 16.77 7.43
N THR A 163 -25.59 15.74 8.28
CA THR A 163 -24.42 14.95 8.60
C THR A 163 -24.16 13.91 7.53
N ILE A 164 -22.89 13.70 7.18
CA ILE A 164 -22.44 12.63 6.30
C ILE A 164 -21.67 11.60 7.11
N LEU A 165 -22.01 10.34 6.92
CA LEU A 165 -21.22 9.19 7.34
C LEU A 165 -20.94 8.33 6.12
N GLY A 166 -19.75 7.77 6.03
CA GLY A 166 -19.38 6.89 4.91
C GLY A 166 -18.33 5.88 5.29
N ALA A 167 -18.20 4.87 4.47
CA ALA A 167 -17.14 3.89 4.52
C ALA A 167 -16.85 3.39 3.10
N GLY A 168 -15.60 3.01 2.85
CA GLY A 168 -15.21 2.55 1.53
C GLY A 168 -13.89 1.85 1.51
N VAL A 169 -13.54 1.41 0.32
CA VAL A 169 -12.24 0.85 -0.03
C VAL A 169 -11.64 1.66 -1.17
N GLU A 170 -10.32 1.84 -1.11
CA GLU A 170 -9.55 2.53 -2.14
C GLU A 170 -8.36 1.67 -2.53
N TYR A 171 -8.20 1.41 -3.83
CA TYR A 171 -7.12 0.61 -4.39
C TYR A 171 -6.24 1.48 -5.28
N ALA A 172 -4.96 1.55 -4.97
CA ALA A 172 -3.97 2.23 -5.80
C ALA A 172 -3.64 1.38 -7.03
N ILE A 173 -4.14 1.78 -8.19
CA ILE A 173 -3.85 1.14 -9.48
C ILE A 173 -2.44 1.51 -9.93
N LEU A 174 -2.09 2.79 -9.75
CA LEU A 174 -0.78 3.39 -9.97
C LEU A 174 -0.48 4.31 -8.79
N PRO A 175 0.75 4.73 -8.57
CA PRO A 175 1.05 5.71 -7.53
C PRO A 175 0.16 6.96 -7.60
N GLU A 176 -0.12 7.44 -8.81
CA GLU A 176 -0.92 8.64 -9.06
C GLU A 176 -2.41 8.35 -9.24
N LEU A 177 -2.82 7.12 -9.47
CA LEU A 177 -4.20 6.76 -9.81
C LEU A 177 -4.77 5.71 -8.86
N ALA A 178 -5.90 6.03 -8.22
CA ALA A 178 -6.63 5.08 -7.38
C ALA A 178 -8.09 4.94 -7.80
N ALA A 179 -8.62 3.72 -7.64
CA ALA A 179 -10.05 3.44 -7.73
C ALA A 179 -10.63 3.29 -6.33
N ARG A 180 -11.86 3.77 -6.14
CA ARG A 180 -12.57 3.64 -4.86
C ARG A 180 -13.99 3.13 -5.05
N VAL A 181 -14.50 2.44 -4.03
CA VAL A 181 -15.92 2.16 -3.85
C VAL A 181 -16.32 2.68 -2.48
N GLU A 182 -17.37 3.51 -2.43
CA GLU A 182 -17.79 4.22 -1.22
C GLU A 182 -19.29 4.01 -1.00
N TYR A 183 -19.68 3.64 0.22
CA TYR A 183 -21.03 3.80 0.73
C TYR A 183 -21.11 5.10 1.52
N GLN A 184 -22.14 5.89 1.28
CA GLN A 184 -22.37 7.16 1.96
C GLN A 184 -23.82 7.26 2.45
N TYR A 185 -23.97 7.68 3.68
CA TYR A 185 -25.22 7.99 4.34
C TYR A 185 -25.32 9.48 4.62
N LEU A 186 -26.38 10.11 4.16
CA LEU A 186 -26.70 11.52 4.39
C LEU A 186 -27.95 11.60 5.24
N ASN A 187 -27.81 12.10 6.46
CA ASN A 187 -28.90 12.17 7.44
C ASN A 187 -29.80 13.35 7.15
N LYS A 188 -31.12 13.09 7.03
CA LYS A 188 -32.21 14.10 6.91
C LYS A 188 -31.92 15.18 5.88
N ALA A 189 -31.83 14.81 4.61
CA ALA A 189 -31.37 15.65 3.51
C ALA A 189 -32.27 16.82 3.16
N GLY A 190 -33.48 16.94 3.70
CA GLY A 190 -34.40 18.01 3.36
C GLY A 190 -35.38 18.35 4.48
N ASN A 191 -36.24 19.30 4.22
CA ASN A 191 -37.44 19.59 5.03
C ASN A 191 -38.46 20.30 4.14
N LEU A 192 -39.43 19.55 3.64
CA LEU A 192 -40.41 20.05 2.69
C LEU A 192 -41.39 21.06 3.33
N ASN A 193 -41.84 20.84 4.57
CA ASN A 193 -42.74 21.76 5.25
C ASN A 193 -42.15 23.18 5.31
N LYS A 194 -40.90 23.28 5.79
CA LYS A 194 -40.19 24.58 5.81
C LYS A 194 -39.96 25.20 4.43
N ALA A 195 -39.95 24.40 3.37
CA ALA A 195 -39.83 24.91 2.00
C ALA A 195 -41.17 25.48 1.50
N LEU A 196 -42.28 24.79 1.79
CA LEU A 196 -43.64 25.20 1.41
C LEU A 196 -44.12 26.45 2.17
N VAL A 197 -43.88 26.53 3.48
CA VAL A 197 -44.21 27.72 4.30
C VAL A 197 -43.51 28.96 3.77
N ARG A 198 -42.30 28.84 3.24
CA ARG A 198 -41.58 29.99 2.65
C ARG A 198 -42.18 30.43 1.29
N SER A 199 -42.86 29.55 0.57
CA SER A 199 -43.53 29.88 -0.69
C SER A 199 -44.94 30.47 -0.50
N GLY A 200 -45.37 30.66 0.76
CA GLY A 200 -46.68 31.26 1.09
C GLY A 200 -47.79 30.25 1.30
N THR A 201 -47.51 28.97 1.28
CA THR A 201 -48.47 27.91 1.60
C THR A 201 -48.73 27.88 3.10
N GLN A 202 -49.95 27.73 3.54
CA GLN A 202 -50.28 27.59 4.97
C GLN A 202 -49.54 26.39 5.58
N ASP A 203 -49.24 26.51 6.89
CA ASP A 203 -48.50 25.48 7.64
C ASP A 203 -49.22 24.12 7.52
N VAL A 204 -48.65 23.22 6.76
CA VAL A 204 -49.10 21.85 6.60
C VAL A 204 -48.14 21.00 7.43
N ASP A 205 -48.64 20.24 8.37
CA ASP A 205 -47.87 19.35 9.23
C ASP A 205 -47.21 18.19 8.42
N PHE A 206 -46.28 18.59 7.57
CA PHE A 206 -45.65 17.72 6.59
C PHE A 206 -44.14 17.52 6.91
N GLN A 207 -43.79 16.41 7.54
CA GLN A 207 -42.45 16.16 8.01
C GLN A 207 -41.64 15.29 7.01
N TYR A 208 -41.53 15.73 5.76
CA TYR A 208 -40.67 15.05 4.80
C TYR A 208 -39.22 15.55 4.93
N ALA A 209 -38.37 14.67 5.45
CA ALA A 209 -36.91 14.87 5.59
C ALA A 209 -36.18 13.54 5.38
N PRO A 210 -36.04 13.11 4.12
CA PRO A 210 -35.51 11.78 3.83
C PRO A 210 -34.03 11.67 4.17
N ASP A 211 -33.63 10.45 4.57
CA ASP A 211 -32.26 10.02 4.57
C ASP A 211 -31.87 9.52 3.18
N ILE A 212 -30.64 9.75 2.78
CA ILE A 212 -30.14 9.31 1.46
C ILE A 212 -28.98 8.36 1.66
N HIS A 213 -29.10 7.18 1.09
CA HIS A 213 -28.04 6.17 1.03
C HIS A 213 -27.51 6.11 -0.40
N SER A 214 -26.20 6.09 -0.57
CA SER A 214 -25.59 5.96 -1.88
C SER A 214 -24.41 4.98 -1.87
N VAL A 215 -24.26 4.28 -3.00
CA VAL A 215 -23.07 3.47 -3.30
C VAL A 215 -22.48 4.01 -4.59
N THR A 216 -21.22 4.42 -4.54
CA THR A 216 -20.52 5.02 -5.68
C THR A 216 -19.21 4.34 -5.95
N ALA A 217 -18.84 4.24 -7.23
CA ALA A 217 -17.49 3.94 -7.68
C ALA A 217 -16.85 5.21 -8.23
N GLY A 218 -15.55 5.37 -8.00
CA GLY A 218 -14.84 6.57 -8.41
C GLY A 218 -13.37 6.32 -8.73
N LEU A 219 -12.79 7.32 -9.37
CA LEU A 219 -11.35 7.39 -9.63
C LEU A 219 -10.82 8.68 -9.04
N SER A 220 -9.60 8.62 -8.49
CA SER A 220 -8.88 9.76 -7.98
C SER A 220 -7.47 9.82 -8.55
N TYR A 221 -7.07 11.03 -8.94
CA TYR A 221 -5.70 11.35 -9.30
C TYR A 221 -5.01 12.00 -8.11
N ARG A 222 -3.83 11.51 -7.76
CA ARG A 222 -3.01 11.92 -6.62
C ARG A 222 -1.87 12.78 -7.13
N PHE A 223 -1.87 14.05 -6.76
CA PHE A 223 -0.83 15.00 -7.20
C PHE A 223 0.44 14.84 -6.37
N GLY A 224 1.59 15.09 -7.00
CA GLY A 224 2.88 15.08 -6.29
C GLY A 224 3.30 13.72 -5.77
N GLN A 225 2.65 12.64 -6.22
CA GLN A 225 3.18 11.30 -6.07
C GLN A 225 4.38 11.23 -7.02
N GLY A 226 5.48 11.90 -6.66
CA GLY A 226 6.72 11.79 -7.40
C GLY A 226 7.02 10.32 -7.60
N ALA A 227 7.63 9.96 -8.72
CA ALA A 227 8.28 8.67 -8.82
C ALA A 227 8.97 8.46 -7.48
N VAL A 228 8.56 7.45 -6.71
CA VAL A 228 9.27 7.05 -5.50
C VAL A 228 10.69 7.02 -5.98
N ALA A 229 11.55 7.89 -5.41
CA ALA A 229 12.97 7.87 -5.75
C ALA A 229 13.30 6.39 -5.66
N PRO A 230 13.81 5.76 -6.72
CA PRO A 230 13.97 4.32 -6.74
C PRO A 230 14.59 4.00 -5.39
N VAL A 231 13.94 3.14 -4.61
CA VAL A 231 14.55 2.63 -3.38
C VAL A 231 15.83 2.06 -3.92
N VAL A 232 16.94 2.80 -3.78
CA VAL A 232 18.25 2.32 -4.16
C VAL A 232 18.42 1.18 -3.18
N GLU A 233 18.09 -0.04 -3.63
CA GLU A 233 18.43 -1.23 -2.86
C GLU A 233 19.91 -1.05 -2.55
N PRO A 234 20.29 -1.05 -1.26
CA PRO A 234 21.67 -0.80 -0.89
C PRO A 234 22.52 -1.80 -1.66
N GLU A 235 23.46 -1.30 -2.46
CA GLU A 235 24.36 -2.13 -3.26
C GLU A 235 25.06 -3.12 -2.31
N VAL A 236 24.68 -4.39 -2.39
CA VAL A 236 25.28 -5.43 -1.60
C VAL A 236 26.61 -5.77 -2.23
N VAL A 237 27.70 -5.32 -1.58
CA VAL A 237 29.06 -5.62 -1.99
C VAL A 237 29.48 -6.94 -1.34
N THR A 238 29.95 -7.88 -2.15
CA THR A 238 30.60 -9.12 -1.69
C THR A 238 32.05 -9.12 -2.14
N LYS A 239 32.95 -9.30 -1.19
CA LYS A 239 34.40 -9.40 -1.44
C LYS A 239 34.96 -10.66 -0.82
N ASN A 240 35.77 -11.40 -1.58
CA ASN A 240 36.40 -12.63 -1.12
C ASN A 240 37.93 -12.47 -1.11
N PHE A 241 38.54 -12.86 -0.01
CA PHE A 241 40.00 -12.96 0.15
C PHE A 241 40.36 -14.43 0.34
N ALA A 242 41.34 -14.92 -0.38
CA ALA A 242 41.83 -16.28 -0.25
C ALA A 242 43.30 -16.27 0.17
N PHE A 243 43.63 -16.97 1.23
CA PHE A 243 44.96 -17.08 1.78
C PHE A 243 45.41 -18.52 1.75
N SER A 244 46.63 -18.78 1.25
CA SER A 244 47.25 -20.10 1.41
C SER A 244 47.48 -20.40 2.87
N SER A 245 47.05 -21.59 3.34
CA SER A 245 47.34 -22.03 4.70
C SER A 245 48.84 -22.16 4.95
N ASP A 246 49.64 -22.42 3.94
CA ASP A 246 51.10 -22.55 4.07
C ASP A 246 51.80 -21.19 4.35
N VAL A 247 51.14 -20.09 3.98
CA VAL A 247 51.54 -18.72 4.33
C VAL A 247 51.14 -18.39 5.76
N LEU A 248 49.92 -18.77 6.14
CA LEU A 248 49.38 -18.43 7.44
C LEU A 248 49.86 -19.30 8.60
N PHE A 249 50.09 -20.59 8.36
CA PHE A 249 50.34 -21.58 9.41
C PHE A 249 51.53 -22.51 9.08
N ASP A 250 52.18 -23.06 10.11
CA ASP A 250 53.04 -24.20 9.95
C ASP A 250 52.26 -25.50 9.69
N PHE A 251 52.93 -26.49 9.13
CA PHE A 251 52.32 -27.78 8.83
C PHE A 251 51.65 -28.40 10.07
N GLY A 252 50.39 -28.75 9.95
CA GLY A 252 49.57 -29.34 11.02
C GLY A 252 49.23 -28.40 12.18
N LYS A 253 49.64 -27.13 12.15
CA LYS A 253 49.37 -26.15 13.18
C LYS A 253 48.21 -25.20 12.77
N SER A 254 47.64 -24.56 13.79
CA SER A 254 46.64 -23.50 13.66
C SER A 254 47.08 -22.14 14.23
N SER A 255 48.30 -22.06 14.79
CA SER A 255 48.89 -20.79 15.23
C SER A 255 49.44 -20.01 14.04
N LEU A 256 49.16 -18.73 13.98
CA LEU A 256 49.63 -17.85 12.90
C LEU A 256 51.15 -17.71 12.93
N LYS A 257 51.74 -17.72 11.75
CA LYS A 257 53.16 -17.36 11.54
C LYS A 257 53.30 -15.83 11.62
N PRO A 258 54.51 -15.32 11.96
CA PRO A 258 54.76 -13.86 11.95
C PRO A 258 54.43 -13.21 10.59
N ALA A 259 54.72 -13.88 9.49
CA ALA A 259 54.44 -13.41 8.14
C ALA A 259 52.92 -13.34 7.81
N ALA A 260 52.10 -14.08 8.54
CA ALA A 260 50.63 -14.05 8.33
C ALA A 260 50.00 -12.69 8.65
N ALA A 261 50.60 -11.99 9.64
CA ALA A 261 50.09 -10.67 10.05
C ALA A 261 50.02 -9.68 8.89
N THR A 262 51.05 -9.62 8.05
CA THR A 262 51.10 -8.71 6.91
C THR A 262 49.95 -8.95 5.92
N ALA A 263 49.66 -10.21 5.61
CA ALA A 263 48.60 -10.57 4.68
C ALA A 263 47.17 -10.28 5.26
N LEU A 264 46.98 -10.57 6.54
CA LEU A 264 45.70 -10.35 7.23
C LEU A 264 45.46 -8.89 7.55
N ASP A 265 46.51 -8.09 7.86
CA ASP A 265 46.39 -6.63 8.05
C ASP A 265 46.03 -5.93 6.75
N ALA A 266 46.62 -6.35 5.62
CA ALA A 266 46.24 -5.84 4.31
C ALA A 266 44.76 -6.10 3.99
N ALA A 267 44.30 -7.33 4.23
CA ALA A 267 42.89 -7.66 4.06
C ALA A 267 41.98 -6.86 4.99
N ASN A 268 42.34 -6.71 6.27
CA ASN A 268 41.58 -5.93 7.23
C ASN A 268 41.47 -4.45 6.82
N THR A 269 42.53 -3.87 6.28
CA THR A 269 42.52 -2.51 5.73
C THR A 269 41.60 -2.42 4.52
N GLU A 270 41.64 -3.40 3.62
CA GLU A 270 40.77 -3.43 2.46
C GLU A 270 39.26 -3.56 2.87
N ILE A 271 38.97 -4.40 3.86
CA ILE A 271 37.63 -4.55 4.44
C ILE A 271 37.14 -3.20 4.98
N ALA A 272 37.95 -2.47 5.70
CA ALA A 272 37.61 -1.15 6.22
C ALA A 272 37.34 -0.14 5.09
N ASN A 273 38.12 -0.20 4.01
CA ASN A 273 37.99 0.69 2.84
C ASN A 273 36.76 0.38 1.98
N LEU A 274 36.10 -0.77 2.15
CA LEU A 274 34.84 -1.06 1.44
C LEU A 274 33.70 -0.15 1.88
N GLY A 275 33.78 0.52 3.04
CA GLY A 275 32.77 1.47 3.53
C GLY A 275 31.42 0.83 3.80
N LEU A 276 31.41 -0.42 4.24
CA LEU A 276 30.17 -1.16 4.53
C LEU A 276 29.59 -0.77 5.89
N ALA A 277 28.29 -0.57 5.98
CA ALA A 277 27.62 -0.15 7.22
C ALA A 277 27.75 -1.20 8.34
N THR A 278 27.52 -2.45 8.01
CA THR A 278 27.61 -3.60 8.95
C THR A 278 28.12 -4.81 8.17
N PRO A 279 29.45 -4.92 7.96
CA PRO A 279 30.00 -6.04 7.20
C PRO A 279 29.78 -7.36 7.95
N ALA A 280 29.16 -8.34 7.30
CA ALA A 280 29.18 -9.73 7.74
C ALA A 280 30.44 -10.37 7.18
N ILE A 281 31.27 -10.95 8.06
CA ILE A 281 32.54 -11.56 7.72
C ILE A 281 32.45 -13.04 8.02
N GLN A 282 32.58 -13.87 7.00
CA GLN A 282 32.66 -15.33 7.15
C GLN A 282 34.05 -15.84 6.83
N VAL A 283 34.66 -16.50 7.78
CA VAL A 283 35.99 -17.10 7.63
C VAL A 283 35.86 -18.60 7.43
N ASN A 284 36.26 -19.10 6.28
CA ASN A 284 36.12 -20.49 5.86
C ASN A 284 37.49 -21.16 5.79
N GLY A 285 37.70 -22.22 6.57
CA GLY A 285 38.95 -22.98 6.58
C GLY A 285 38.84 -24.27 5.78
N TYR A 286 39.88 -24.57 5.00
CA TYR A 286 39.96 -25.81 4.19
C TYR A 286 41.30 -26.51 4.37
N THR A 287 41.31 -27.82 4.23
CA THR A 287 42.52 -28.67 4.20
C THR A 287 42.55 -29.40 2.85
N ASP A 288 43.73 -30.01 2.57
CA ASP A 288 43.78 -31.04 1.54
C ASP A 288 43.20 -32.37 2.07
N ARG A 289 43.02 -33.33 1.15
CA ARG A 289 42.45 -34.67 1.43
C ARG A 289 43.46 -35.65 2.10
N ILE A 290 44.66 -35.20 2.46
CA ILE A 290 45.63 -36.06 3.10
C ILE A 290 45.35 -36.12 4.61
N GLY A 291 45.05 -37.31 5.10
CA GLY A 291 44.81 -37.53 6.54
C GLY A 291 43.43 -38.14 6.80
N LYS A 292 42.98 -38.00 8.03
CA LYS A 292 41.64 -38.45 8.44
C LYS A 292 40.67 -37.27 8.32
N GLU A 293 39.52 -37.47 7.69
CA GLU A 293 38.47 -36.47 7.50
C GLU A 293 38.16 -35.73 8.82
N ALA A 294 37.92 -36.47 9.90
CA ALA A 294 37.60 -35.86 11.21
C ALA A 294 38.75 -34.99 11.77
N SER A 295 40.01 -35.31 11.42
CA SER A 295 41.16 -34.49 11.81
C SER A 295 41.29 -33.25 10.95
N ASN A 296 41.01 -33.38 9.65
CA ASN A 296 40.97 -32.27 8.68
C ASN A 296 39.88 -31.28 9.03
N LEU A 297 38.68 -31.76 9.40
CA LEU A 297 37.59 -30.92 9.85
C LEU A 297 37.94 -30.09 11.09
N LYS A 298 38.54 -30.75 12.12
CA LYS A 298 38.97 -30.05 13.33
C LYS A 298 40.13 -29.07 13.08
N LEU A 299 41.04 -29.39 12.18
CA LEU A 299 42.16 -28.50 11.84
C LEU A 299 41.67 -27.26 11.08
N SER A 300 40.81 -27.45 10.09
CA SER A 300 40.21 -26.34 9.31
C SER A 300 39.39 -25.41 10.19
N GLN A 301 38.58 -25.95 11.13
CA GLN A 301 37.81 -25.16 12.08
C GLN A 301 38.73 -24.29 12.97
N ARG A 302 39.76 -24.87 13.60
CA ARG A 302 40.71 -24.11 14.43
C ARG A 302 41.45 -23.03 13.63
N ARG A 303 41.79 -23.28 12.36
CA ARG A 303 42.43 -22.29 11.49
C ARG A 303 41.48 -21.13 11.15
N ALA A 304 40.22 -21.42 10.83
CA ALA A 304 39.22 -20.42 10.62
C ALA A 304 38.99 -19.55 11.87
N GLU A 305 38.86 -20.19 13.04
CA GLU A 305 38.72 -19.49 14.33
C GLU A 305 39.91 -18.57 14.63
N THR A 306 41.13 -19.03 14.34
CA THR A 306 42.34 -18.24 14.58
C THR A 306 42.38 -17.00 13.71
N VAL A 307 42.00 -17.09 12.42
CA VAL A 307 41.93 -15.95 11.52
C VAL A 307 40.79 -15.02 11.92
N ALA A 308 39.63 -15.56 12.28
CA ALA A 308 38.50 -14.78 12.77
C ALA A 308 38.85 -13.96 14.01
N ASN A 309 39.45 -14.60 15.01
CA ASN A 309 39.94 -13.95 16.23
C ASN A 309 40.98 -12.86 15.93
N TYR A 310 41.84 -13.07 14.93
CA TYR A 310 42.80 -12.07 14.49
C TYR A 310 42.09 -10.82 13.93
N LEU A 311 41.11 -11.01 13.03
CA LEU A 311 40.34 -9.89 12.47
C LEU A 311 39.58 -9.14 13.56
N VAL A 312 38.99 -9.84 14.54
CA VAL A 312 38.36 -9.21 15.71
C VAL A 312 39.38 -8.40 16.54
N SER A 313 40.59 -8.92 16.74
CA SER A 313 41.64 -8.18 17.45
C SER A 313 42.13 -6.93 16.71
N LYS A 314 41.84 -6.83 15.39
CA LYS A 314 42.15 -5.71 14.52
C LYS A 314 40.96 -4.76 14.34
N GLY A 315 39.92 -4.92 15.13
CA GLY A 315 38.79 -3.97 15.21
C GLY A 315 37.52 -4.41 14.49
N GLN A 316 37.44 -5.62 13.93
CA GLN A 316 36.18 -6.14 13.39
C GLN A 316 35.24 -6.51 14.54
N ASN A 317 33.93 -6.22 14.33
CA ASN A 317 32.91 -6.52 15.36
C ASN A 317 32.71 -8.03 15.51
N PRO A 318 32.93 -8.62 16.70
CA PRO A 318 32.81 -10.06 16.91
C PRO A 318 31.39 -10.60 16.60
N ALA A 319 30.34 -9.80 16.73
CA ALA A 319 28.97 -10.21 16.40
C ALA A 319 28.78 -10.45 14.90
N ASN A 320 29.63 -9.88 14.06
CA ASN A 320 29.55 -9.96 12.61
C ASN A 320 30.56 -10.91 11.98
N VAL A 321 31.42 -11.55 12.81
CA VAL A 321 32.47 -12.48 12.34
C VAL A 321 32.09 -13.91 12.69
N THR A 322 32.04 -14.77 11.68
CA THR A 322 31.78 -16.22 11.84
C THR A 322 32.96 -17.03 11.31
N ALA A 323 33.22 -18.19 11.90
CA ALA A 323 34.28 -19.08 11.48
C ALA A 323 33.75 -20.50 11.24
N VAL A 324 34.01 -21.06 10.08
CA VAL A 324 33.56 -22.41 9.68
C VAL A 324 34.70 -23.20 9.07
N GLY A 325 34.94 -24.43 9.58
CA GLY A 325 35.86 -25.37 9.00
C GLY A 325 35.14 -26.37 8.10
N TYR A 326 35.59 -26.50 6.89
CA TYR A 326 35.03 -27.41 5.89
C TYR A 326 35.86 -28.68 5.69
N GLY A 327 36.98 -28.83 6.39
CA GLY A 327 37.87 -29.98 6.20
C GLY A 327 38.40 -30.04 4.77
N GLU A 328 38.28 -31.19 4.16
CA GLU A 328 38.70 -31.46 2.77
C GLU A 328 37.61 -31.23 1.72
N ALA A 329 36.45 -30.64 2.13
CA ALA A 329 35.37 -30.32 1.22
C ALA A 329 35.76 -29.20 0.22
N ASN A 330 35.14 -29.20 -0.95
CA ASN A 330 35.33 -28.19 -2.00
C ASN A 330 36.83 -28.02 -2.43
N PRO A 331 37.48 -29.09 -2.88
CA PRO A 331 38.88 -29.02 -3.32
C PRO A 331 38.99 -28.15 -4.59
N VAL A 332 39.92 -27.21 -4.59
CA VAL A 332 40.24 -26.37 -5.76
C VAL A 332 40.89 -27.18 -6.86
N THR A 333 41.70 -28.15 -6.45
CA THR A 333 42.42 -29.01 -7.39
C THR A 333 41.52 -30.06 -8.06
N GLY A 334 40.34 -30.37 -7.48
CA GLY A 334 39.43 -31.39 -7.99
C GLY A 334 40.17 -32.72 -8.22
N ALA A 335 40.02 -33.28 -9.41
CA ALA A 335 40.67 -34.54 -9.82
C ALA A 335 42.10 -34.36 -10.39
N THR A 336 42.57 -33.11 -10.52
CA THR A 336 43.87 -32.83 -11.20
C THR A 336 45.04 -33.55 -10.55
N CYS A 337 45.03 -33.76 -9.23
CA CYS A 337 46.11 -34.39 -8.47
C CYS A 337 45.95 -35.91 -8.31
N ASP A 338 44.95 -36.56 -8.88
CA ASP A 338 44.65 -37.98 -8.67
C ASP A 338 45.70 -38.89 -9.32
N ALA A 339 46.28 -38.48 -10.44
CA ALA A 339 47.30 -39.22 -11.14
C ALA A 339 48.74 -39.00 -10.58
N VAL A 340 48.92 -38.12 -9.61
CA VAL A 340 50.23 -37.75 -9.07
C VAL A 340 50.76 -38.86 -8.19
N LYS A 341 51.88 -39.45 -8.62
CA LYS A 341 52.59 -40.52 -7.88
C LYS A 341 53.66 -39.90 -6.98
N GLY A 342 53.69 -40.37 -5.75
CA GLY A 342 54.68 -39.96 -4.77
C GLY A 342 54.13 -38.90 -3.78
N ARG A 343 54.31 -39.18 -2.47
CA ARG A 343 53.71 -38.36 -1.38
C ARG A 343 54.12 -36.89 -1.44
N LYS A 344 55.40 -36.61 -1.71
CA LYS A 344 55.92 -35.24 -1.75
C LYS A 344 55.31 -34.44 -2.93
N ALA A 345 55.22 -35.08 -4.09
CA ALA A 345 54.62 -34.46 -5.26
C ALA A 345 53.10 -34.23 -5.07
N LEU A 346 52.40 -35.20 -4.42
CA LEU A 346 50.98 -35.07 -4.13
C LEU A 346 50.71 -33.92 -3.14
N ILE A 347 51.51 -33.80 -2.07
CA ILE A 347 51.41 -32.69 -1.12
C ILE A 347 51.58 -31.33 -1.81
N ALA A 348 52.55 -31.24 -2.73
CA ALA A 348 52.76 -30.02 -3.51
C ALA A 348 51.57 -29.70 -4.46
N CYS A 349 51.06 -30.72 -5.14
CA CYS A 349 49.91 -30.58 -6.05
C CYS A 349 48.66 -30.10 -5.29
N LEU A 350 48.40 -30.60 -4.10
CA LEU A 350 47.23 -30.27 -3.29
C LEU A 350 47.38 -28.96 -2.49
N ALA A 351 48.47 -28.21 -2.65
CA ALA A 351 48.69 -26.95 -1.94
C ALA A 351 47.54 -25.92 -2.09
N PRO A 352 46.90 -25.76 -3.24
CA PRO A 352 45.74 -24.85 -3.39
C PRO A 352 44.53 -25.22 -2.54
N ASP A 353 44.37 -26.50 -2.16
CA ASP A 353 43.23 -26.93 -1.33
C ASP A 353 43.43 -26.49 0.14
N ARG A 354 44.67 -26.31 0.58
CA ARG A 354 45.03 -25.81 1.92
C ARG A 354 44.92 -24.30 1.96
N ARG A 355 43.72 -23.78 2.29
CA ARG A 355 43.46 -22.35 2.26
C ARG A 355 42.52 -21.90 3.37
N VAL A 356 42.52 -20.60 3.61
CA VAL A 356 41.48 -19.92 4.39
C VAL A 356 40.88 -18.81 3.50
N GLU A 357 39.60 -18.83 3.38
CA GLU A 357 38.85 -17.80 2.65
C GLU A 357 38.14 -16.88 3.65
N VAL A 358 38.20 -15.58 3.41
CA VAL A 358 37.44 -14.56 4.15
C VAL A 358 36.48 -13.93 3.19
N GLN A 359 35.20 -14.20 3.38
CA GLN A 359 34.11 -13.60 2.62
C GLN A 359 33.52 -12.45 3.43
N VAL A 360 33.43 -11.30 2.81
CA VAL A 360 32.87 -10.08 3.41
C VAL A 360 31.67 -9.67 2.58
N GLN A 361 30.53 -9.47 3.22
CA GLN A 361 29.30 -9.03 2.58
C GLN A 361 28.66 -7.91 3.41
N GLY A 362 28.18 -6.89 2.75
CA GLY A 362 27.45 -5.81 3.41
C GLY A 362 26.89 -4.78 2.43
N ALA A 363 26.02 -3.94 2.94
CA ALA A 363 25.48 -2.83 2.19
C ALA A 363 26.48 -1.66 2.21
N LYS A 364 26.72 -1.05 1.05
CA LYS A 364 27.55 0.15 0.96
C LYS A 364 26.80 1.32 1.61
N ASN A 365 27.51 2.13 2.41
CA ASN A 365 26.93 3.35 2.94
C ASN A 365 26.55 4.26 1.77
N VAL A 366 25.26 4.47 1.54
CA VAL A 366 24.79 5.51 0.63
C VAL A 366 25.01 6.83 1.35
N ALA A 367 25.96 7.63 0.91
CA ALA A 367 26.10 9.00 1.39
C ALA A 367 24.80 9.75 1.04
N MET A 368 24.07 10.23 2.07
CA MET A 368 22.93 11.12 1.91
C MET A 368 23.40 12.50 1.41
#